data_74accc78bf81c724a24e6bcf1f916465
#
_entry.id   74accc78bf81c724a24e6bcf1f916465
#
_cell.length_a   1.000
_cell.length_b   1.000
_cell.length_c   1.000
_cell.angle_alpha   90.00
_cell.angle_beta   90.00
_cell.angle_gamma   90.00
#
_symmetry.space_group_name_H-M   'P 1'
#
loop_
_entity.id
_entity.type
_entity.pdbx_description
1 polymer ?
#
loop_
_entity_poly.entity_id
_entity_poly.type
_entity_poly.pdbx_seq_one_letter_code
_entity_poly.pdbx_strand_id
1 'polypeptide(L)'
;MTAHDRRVAVLMGGWTSEAAVSRVSASFCSKAARLAGWDSVEVELNRNVLDKLDDIQPDRVFNALHGQIGEDGSVQGLLNILNIPYTHSGVLASATAMDKISSRLIFSSVGINVPPLLSLQEDTYVQPADYTGDYVVKPRNDGSSVGVVIVKEGMPAPQRSQWAANTQLIAEEYITGRELTVSVLDGRALCVTEIHVPGQFYDFDAKYKVGGSQHTVPADVPEEVTELSCGWAERAFAILGCRGVARADFIWDEDEDQLYMLEINTQPGMTATSLTPEQAAFCGISGEELVNHLLEIAQCDE
;
A
#
# COMPACT_ATOMS: atom_id res chain seq x y z
N MET A 1 -27.64 26.11 1.45
CA MET A 1 -26.28 25.93 0.89
C MET A 1 -26.50 25.54 -0.55
N THR A 2 -26.06 26.35 -1.48
CA THR A 2 -26.26 26.15 -2.93
C THR A 2 -25.33 25.04 -3.42
N ALA A 3 -25.77 24.24 -4.43
CA ALA A 3 -25.15 23.04 -4.96
C ALA A 3 -23.75 23.24 -5.64
N HIS A 4 -22.88 24.06 -5.06
CA HIS A 4 -21.57 24.39 -5.64
C HIS A 4 -20.37 23.85 -4.88
N ASP A 5 -20.56 23.13 -3.74
CA ASP A 5 -19.47 22.90 -2.80
C ASP A 5 -19.07 21.42 -2.65
N ARG A 6 -18.98 20.65 -3.72
CA ARG A 6 -18.52 19.25 -3.70
C ARG A 6 -17.72 18.90 -4.94
N ARG A 7 -16.73 19.72 -5.27
CA ARG A 7 -15.82 19.40 -6.38
C ARG A 7 -14.64 18.61 -5.88
N VAL A 8 -14.33 17.49 -6.54
CA VAL A 8 -13.18 16.65 -6.23
C VAL A 8 -12.27 16.50 -7.44
N ALA A 9 -10.97 16.73 -7.25
CA ALA A 9 -9.96 16.33 -8.21
C ALA A 9 -9.45 14.94 -7.83
N VAL A 10 -9.55 13.97 -8.75
CA VAL A 10 -9.03 12.61 -8.57
C VAL A 10 -7.67 12.53 -9.26
N LEU A 11 -6.59 12.53 -8.47
CA LEU A 11 -5.22 12.45 -9.00
C LEU A 11 -4.93 11.04 -9.49
N MET A 12 -4.33 10.93 -10.69
CA MET A 12 -4.02 9.65 -11.32
C MET A 12 -2.74 9.69 -12.14
N GLY A 13 -2.27 8.53 -12.56
CA GLY A 13 -1.15 8.38 -13.49
C GLY A 13 0.20 8.57 -12.82
N GLY A 14 0.97 9.54 -13.26
CA GLY A 14 2.34 9.77 -12.80
C GLY A 14 3.38 9.07 -13.66
N TRP A 15 4.61 8.96 -13.12
CA TRP A 15 5.78 8.46 -13.87
C TRP A 15 6.24 7.06 -13.46
N THR A 16 5.54 6.41 -12.54
CA THR A 16 5.90 5.09 -12.03
C THR A 16 5.38 3.97 -12.91
N SER A 17 5.88 2.77 -12.73
CA SER A 17 5.34 1.55 -13.36
C SER A 17 3.87 1.31 -13.02
N GLU A 18 3.38 1.88 -11.92
CA GLU A 18 2.01 1.75 -11.41
C GLU A 18 1.02 2.76 -12.03
N ALA A 19 1.48 3.66 -12.92
CA ALA A 19 0.64 4.70 -13.53
C ALA A 19 -0.61 4.14 -14.23
N ALA A 20 -0.52 2.95 -14.82
CA ALA A 20 -1.66 2.29 -15.46
C ALA A 20 -2.72 1.86 -14.43
N VAL A 21 -2.29 1.28 -13.31
CA VAL A 21 -3.17 0.87 -12.20
C VAL A 21 -3.81 2.09 -11.54
N SER A 22 -3.04 3.15 -11.35
CA SER A 22 -3.51 4.42 -10.82
C SER A 22 -4.69 4.99 -11.65
N ARG A 23 -4.62 4.94 -12.98
CA ARG A 23 -5.73 5.39 -13.84
C ARG A 23 -6.98 4.53 -13.67
N VAL A 24 -6.84 3.21 -13.49
CA VAL A 24 -7.98 2.31 -13.23
C VAL A 24 -8.59 2.60 -11.85
N SER A 25 -7.77 2.77 -10.81
CA SER A 25 -8.20 3.18 -9.48
C SER A 25 -8.95 4.52 -9.53
N ALA A 26 -8.39 5.51 -10.22
CA ALA A 26 -9.01 6.82 -10.36
C ALA A 26 -10.36 6.76 -11.06
N SER A 27 -10.48 5.97 -12.12
CA SER A 27 -11.76 5.79 -12.83
C SER A 27 -12.83 5.19 -11.92
N PHE A 28 -12.49 4.18 -11.11
CA PHE A 28 -13.37 3.62 -10.11
C PHE A 28 -13.78 4.67 -9.07
N CYS A 29 -12.81 5.36 -8.46
CA CYS A 29 -13.06 6.37 -7.44
C CYS A 29 -13.86 7.57 -7.98
N SER A 30 -13.56 8.03 -9.19
CA SER A 30 -14.27 9.12 -9.84
C SER A 30 -15.74 8.77 -10.11
N LYS A 31 -16.01 7.53 -10.55
CA LYS A 31 -17.38 7.03 -10.71
C LYS A 31 -18.12 6.96 -9.38
N ALA A 32 -17.49 6.40 -8.34
CA ALA A 32 -18.06 6.29 -7.01
C ALA A 32 -18.34 7.67 -6.40
N ALA A 33 -17.42 8.62 -6.54
CA ALA A 33 -17.61 10.00 -6.10
C ALA A 33 -18.80 10.68 -6.80
N ARG A 34 -18.96 10.50 -8.11
CA ARG A 34 -20.13 11.05 -8.85
C ARG A 34 -21.44 10.44 -8.37
N LEU A 35 -21.50 9.13 -8.09
CA LEU A 35 -22.68 8.48 -7.51
C LEU A 35 -23.03 9.07 -6.14
N ALA A 36 -22.03 9.41 -5.34
CA ALA A 36 -22.18 10.07 -4.04
C ALA A 36 -22.47 11.58 -4.13
N GLY A 37 -22.61 12.14 -5.33
CA GLY A 37 -23.01 13.54 -5.56
C GLY A 37 -21.84 14.54 -5.65
N TRP A 38 -20.60 14.08 -5.83
CA TRP A 38 -19.45 14.94 -6.08
C TRP A 38 -19.30 15.29 -7.56
N ASP A 39 -18.91 16.53 -7.87
CA ASP A 39 -18.43 16.94 -9.20
C ASP A 39 -16.98 16.48 -9.35
N SER A 40 -16.76 15.31 -9.94
CA SER A 40 -15.48 14.63 -9.99
C SER A 40 -14.75 14.89 -11.32
N VAL A 41 -13.52 15.39 -11.23
CA VAL A 41 -12.60 15.65 -12.34
C VAL A 41 -11.35 14.81 -12.19
N GLU A 42 -11.04 13.95 -13.17
CA GLU A 42 -9.81 13.17 -13.20
C GLU A 42 -8.62 14.05 -13.65
N VAL A 43 -7.53 14.02 -12.88
CA VAL A 43 -6.36 14.88 -13.10
C VAL A 43 -5.11 14.02 -13.23
N GLU A 44 -4.57 13.97 -14.44
CA GLU A 44 -3.28 13.29 -14.68
C GLU A 44 -2.14 14.06 -14.02
N LEU A 45 -1.39 13.37 -13.13
CA LEU A 45 -0.22 13.93 -12.46
C LEU A 45 0.91 14.16 -13.47
N ASN A 46 1.25 15.41 -13.66
CA ASN A 46 2.38 15.85 -14.48
C ASN A 46 2.90 17.19 -13.97
N ARG A 47 3.88 17.78 -14.65
CA ARG A 47 4.49 19.05 -14.23
C ARG A 47 3.54 20.25 -14.20
N ASN A 48 2.39 20.14 -14.86
CA ASN A 48 1.35 21.19 -14.91
C ASN A 48 0.20 20.90 -13.91
N VAL A 49 0.40 20.00 -12.95
CA VAL A 49 -0.66 19.65 -11.97
C VAL A 49 -1.12 20.85 -11.16
N LEU A 50 -0.22 21.77 -10.85
CA LEU A 50 -0.55 23.01 -10.13
C LEU A 50 -1.55 23.86 -10.91
N ASP A 51 -1.26 24.16 -12.17
CA ASP A 51 -2.13 24.96 -13.05
C ASP A 51 -3.52 24.30 -13.16
N LYS A 52 -3.55 22.96 -13.28
CA LYS A 52 -4.83 22.20 -13.35
C LYS A 52 -5.62 22.29 -12.05
N LEU A 53 -4.99 22.15 -10.90
CA LEU A 53 -5.66 22.26 -9.61
C LEU A 53 -6.17 23.71 -9.39
N ASP A 54 -5.41 24.69 -9.82
CA ASP A 54 -5.83 26.10 -9.78
C ASP A 54 -7.02 26.38 -10.69
N ASP A 55 -7.03 25.83 -11.91
CA ASP A 55 -8.17 25.97 -12.83
C ASP A 55 -9.44 25.25 -12.32
N ILE A 56 -9.30 24.10 -11.67
CA ILE A 56 -10.41 23.28 -11.16
C ILE A 56 -10.97 23.85 -9.86
N GLN A 57 -10.12 24.41 -8.99
CA GLN A 57 -10.47 24.86 -7.63
C GLN A 57 -11.24 23.77 -6.86
N PRO A 58 -10.65 22.58 -6.63
CA PRO A 58 -11.34 21.49 -5.96
C PRO A 58 -11.46 21.74 -4.45
N ASP A 59 -12.59 21.33 -3.87
CA ASP A 59 -12.79 21.34 -2.42
C ASP A 59 -11.99 20.24 -1.73
N ARG A 60 -11.74 19.13 -2.46
CA ARG A 60 -11.01 17.94 -2.00
C ARG A 60 -10.20 17.34 -3.13
N VAL A 61 -9.15 16.64 -2.76
CA VAL A 61 -8.39 15.77 -3.67
C VAL A 61 -8.55 14.32 -3.23
N PHE A 62 -8.99 13.45 -4.15
CA PHE A 62 -8.85 12.01 -3.98
C PHE A 62 -7.51 11.60 -4.57
N ASN A 63 -6.59 11.13 -3.72
CA ASN A 63 -5.32 10.61 -4.20
C ASN A 63 -5.49 9.16 -4.64
N ALA A 64 -5.48 8.90 -5.94
CA ALA A 64 -5.49 7.56 -6.53
C ALA A 64 -4.15 7.20 -7.20
N LEU A 65 -3.09 7.92 -6.84
CA LEU A 65 -1.73 7.61 -7.28
C LEU A 65 -1.20 6.39 -6.53
N HIS A 66 -0.24 5.69 -7.15
CA HIS A 66 0.45 4.56 -6.53
C HIS A 66 1.97 4.70 -6.68
N GLY A 67 2.71 4.13 -5.71
CA GLY A 67 4.16 4.17 -5.68
C GLY A 67 4.76 5.54 -5.38
N GLN A 68 5.96 5.80 -5.89
CA GLN A 68 6.68 7.06 -5.66
C GLN A 68 5.84 8.26 -6.05
N ILE A 69 5.98 9.36 -5.31
CA ILE A 69 5.22 10.61 -5.40
C ILE A 69 3.80 10.47 -4.83
N GLY A 70 3.09 9.38 -5.11
CA GLY A 70 1.73 9.15 -4.63
C GLY A 70 1.65 8.68 -3.18
N GLU A 71 2.61 7.86 -2.76
CA GLU A 71 2.61 7.15 -1.47
C GLU A 71 3.78 7.53 -0.55
N ASP A 72 4.68 8.42 -0.98
CA ASP A 72 5.91 8.77 -0.27
C ASP A 72 5.88 10.11 0.48
N GLY A 73 4.72 10.77 0.51
CA GLY A 73 4.55 12.09 1.14
C GLY A 73 4.74 13.28 0.19
N SER A 74 5.22 13.06 -1.04
CA SER A 74 5.53 14.14 -1.98
C SER A 74 4.27 14.89 -2.44
N VAL A 75 3.25 14.18 -2.94
CA VAL A 75 2.00 14.80 -3.35
C VAL A 75 1.21 15.34 -2.16
N GLN A 76 1.29 14.68 -1.02
CA GLN A 76 0.68 15.12 0.23
C GLN A 76 1.26 16.47 0.67
N GLY A 77 2.60 16.63 0.61
CA GLY A 77 3.28 17.88 0.90
C GLY A 77 2.89 19.01 -0.06
N LEU A 78 2.72 18.70 -1.35
CA LEU A 78 2.22 19.65 -2.32
C LEU A 78 0.80 20.14 -1.95
N LEU A 79 -0.09 19.21 -1.62
CA LEU A 79 -1.49 19.52 -1.29
C LEU A 79 -1.60 20.29 0.03
N ASN A 80 -0.72 20.03 1.01
CA ASN A 80 -0.60 20.83 2.24
C ASN A 80 -0.20 22.28 1.93
N ILE A 81 0.78 22.50 1.04
CA ILE A 81 1.20 23.85 0.63
C ILE A 81 0.05 24.61 -0.04
N LEU A 82 -0.75 23.90 -0.84
CA LEU A 82 -1.92 24.47 -1.53
C LEU A 82 -3.13 24.60 -0.60
N ASN A 83 -3.07 24.08 0.63
CA ASN A 83 -4.18 24.00 1.57
C ASN A 83 -5.44 23.34 0.96
N ILE A 84 -5.23 22.28 0.17
CA ILE A 84 -6.31 21.48 -0.42
C ILE A 84 -6.41 20.16 0.36
N PRO A 85 -7.50 19.92 1.09
CA PRO A 85 -7.73 18.66 1.81
C PRO A 85 -7.67 17.46 0.88
N TYR A 86 -7.06 16.36 1.34
CA TYR A 86 -6.86 15.15 0.54
C TYR A 86 -7.15 13.88 1.32
N THR A 87 -7.50 12.83 0.60
CA THR A 87 -7.79 11.50 1.15
C THR A 87 -6.51 10.78 1.56
N HIS A 88 -6.64 9.80 2.45
CA HIS A 88 -5.57 8.92 2.94
C HIS A 88 -4.57 9.62 3.87
N SER A 89 -3.45 8.94 4.11
CA SER A 89 -2.45 9.34 5.09
C SER A 89 -1.68 10.61 4.69
N GLY A 90 -1.19 11.34 5.68
CA GLY A 90 -0.40 12.56 5.50
C GLY A 90 1.07 12.29 5.16
N VAL A 91 1.87 13.36 5.12
CA VAL A 91 3.28 13.33 4.69
C VAL A 91 4.10 12.34 5.50
N LEU A 92 4.09 12.47 6.84
CA LEU A 92 4.96 11.67 7.70
C LEU A 92 4.61 10.19 7.65
N ALA A 93 3.32 9.86 7.74
CA ALA A 93 2.86 8.48 7.69
C ALA A 93 3.18 7.82 6.35
N SER A 94 2.92 8.50 5.23
CA SER A 94 3.23 8.01 3.89
C SER A 94 4.73 7.80 3.69
N ALA A 95 5.56 8.78 4.01
CA ALA A 95 7.02 8.68 3.88
C ALA A 95 7.60 7.55 4.75
N THR A 96 7.08 7.40 5.99
CA THR A 96 7.56 6.37 6.92
C THR A 96 7.12 4.98 6.48
N ALA A 97 5.88 4.82 6.03
CA ALA A 97 5.36 3.54 5.54
C ALA A 97 6.11 3.06 4.29
N MET A 98 6.45 3.97 3.37
CA MET A 98 7.20 3.67 2.15
C MET A 98 8.63 3.20 2.45
N ASP A 99 9.27 3.71 3.50
CA ASP A 99 10.61 3.32 3.92
C ASP A 99 10.59 2.05 4.78
N LYS A 100 10.94 0.92 4.17
CA LYS A 100 10.88 -0.41 4.83
C LYS A 100 11.75 -0.53 6.07
N ILE A 101 12.85 0.22 6.17
CA ILE A 101 13.68 0.23 7.39
C ILE A 101 12.98 0.99 8.51
N SER A 102 12.49 2.19 8.22
CA SER A 102 11.83 3.05 9.21
C SER A 102 10.54 2.44 9.75
N SER A 103 9.68 1.93 8.85
CA SER A 103 8.41 1.30 9.24
C SER A 103 8.63 0.06 10.13
N ARG A 104 9.58 -0.82 9.77
CA ARG A 104 9.90 -2.03 10.52
C ARG A 104 10.45 -1.74 11.93
N LEU A 105 11.32 -0.73 12.07
CA LEU A 105 11.81 -0.30 13.38
C LEU A 105 10.67 0.15 14.28
N ILE A 106 9.72 0.90 13.73
CA ILE A 106 8.53 1.35 14.46
C ILE A 106 7.64 0.16 14.81
N PHE A 107 7.35 -0.76 13.88
CA PHE A 107 6.55 -1.95 14.14
C PHE A 107 7.15 -2.81 15.24
N SER A 108 8.45 -3.08 15.17
CA SER A 108 9.16 -3.85 16.21
C SER A 108 9.09 -3.16 17.58
N SER A 109 9.13 -1.82 17.64
CA SER A 109 9.07 -1.07 18.90
C SER A 109 7.73 -1.19 19.63
N VAL A 110 6.68 -1.59 18.92
CA VAL A 110 5.33 -1.80 19.49
C VAL A 110 4.93 -3.29 19.52
N GLY A 111 5.90 -4.19 19.39
CA GLY A 111 5.69 -5.64 19.52
C GLY A 111 5.00 -6.29 18.32
N ILE A 112 5.16 -5.73 17.13
CA ILE A 112 4.76 -6.36 15.86
C ILE A 112 5.98 -7.08 15.30
N ASN A 113 5.89 -8.39 15.06
CA ASN A 113 6.99 -9.14 14.44
C ASN A 113 7.12 -8.75 12.97
N VAL A 114 8.36 -8.62 12.53
CA VAL A 114 8.74 -8.40 11.13
C VAL A 114 9.82 -9.39 10.74
N PRO A 115 9.93 -9.82 9.49
CA PRO A 115 10.99 -10.75 9.08
C PRO A 115 12.37 -10.20 9.47
N PRO A 116 13.30 -10.99 10.02
CA PRO A 116 14.64 -10.52 10.42
C PRO A 116 15.39 -9.86 9.28
N LEU A 117 15.99 -8.68 9.53
CA LEU A 117 16.90 -8.03 8.57
C LEU A 117 18.27 -8.72 8.59
N LEU A 118 18.82 -8.90 7.41
CA LEU A 118 20.13 -9.47 7.18
C LEU A 118 21.13 -8.37 6.79
N SER A 119 22.37 -8.48 7.29
CA SER A 119 23.46 -7.61 6.86
C SER A 119 23.82 -7.89 5.41
N LEU A 120 23.72 -6.88 4.55
CA LEU A 120 23.85 -7.01 3.12
C LEU A 120 25.25 -6.65 2.64
N GLN A 121 25.82 -7.48 1.78
CA GLN A 121 27.01 -7.15 0.97
C GLN A 121 26.55 -6.83 -0.46
N GLU A 122 26.95 -5.68 -0.96
CA GLU A 122 26.56 -5.17 -2.28
C GLU A 122 27.80 -4.91 -3.14
N ASP A 123 28.37 -5.99 -3.69
CA ASP A 123 29.43 -5.89 -4.69
C ASP A 123 28.88 -6.22 -6.09
N THR A 124 29.50 -7.14 -6.82
CA THR A 124 28.96 -7.68 -8.08
C THR A 124 27.68 -8.46 -7.87
N TYR A 125 27.57 -9.13 -6.73
CA TYR A 125 26.41 -9.88 -6.26
C TYR A 125 25.86 -9.27 -4.98
N VAL A 126 24.57 -9.43 -4.77
CA VAL A 126 23.86 -8.95 -3.59
C VAL A 126 23.50 -10.15 -2.74
N GLN A 127 24.12 -10.27 -1.57
CA GLN A 127 23.94 -11.42 -0.68
C GLN A 127 24.12 -11.02 0.79
N PRO A 128 23.48 -11.74 1.72
CA PRO A 128 23.78 -11.58 3.14
C PRO A 128 25.23 -11.93 3.47
N ALA A 129 25.81 -11.22 4.42
CA ALA A 129 27.22 -11.39 4.82
C ALA A 129 27.48 -12.77 5.49
N ASP A 130 26.59 -13.17 6.41
CA ASP A 130 26.78 -14.34 7.29
C ASP A 130 25.49 -15.16 7.42
N TYR A 131 24.77 -15.37 6.29
CA TYR A 131 23.51 -16.10 6.28
C TYR A 131 23.45 -17.05 5.08
N THR A 132 23.01 -18.28 5.30
CA THR A 132 22.98 -19.36 4.28
C THR A 132 21.58 -19.87 3.98
N GLY A 133 20.56 -19.43 4.73
CA GLY A 133 19.16 -19.82 4.49
C GLY A 133 18.51 -19.08 3.31
N ASP A 134 17.23 -19.32 3.12
CA ASP A 134 16.41 -18.60 2.14
C ASP A 134 16.28 -17.13 2.52
N TYR A 135 16.43 -16.23 1.56
CA TYR A 135 16.32 -14.78 1.81
C TYR A 135 15.66 -14.03 0.67
N VAL A 136 15.23 -12.82 0.98
CA VAL A 136 14.62 -11.89 0.01
C VAL A 136 15.50 -10.67 -0.09
N VAL A 137 15.83 -10.25 -1.32
CA VAL A 137 16.42 -8.95 -1.62
C VAL A 137 15.36 -8.07 -2.27
N LYS A 138 15.19 -6.86 -1.76
CA LYS A 138 14.19 -5.93 -2.29
C LYS A 138 14.62 -4.47 -2.16
N PRO A 139 14.11 -3.56 -3.01
CA PRO A 139 14.29 -2.13 -2.83
C PRO A 139 13.71 -1.66 -1.49
N ARG A 140 14.45 -0.77 -0.82
CA ARG A 140 14.04 -0.18 0.46
C ARG A 140 12.76 0.64 0.34
N ASN A 141 12.64 1.44 -0.73
CA ASN A 141 11.59 2.46 -0.90
C ASN A 141 10.80 2.25 -2.21
N ASP A 142 10.34 1.03 -2.47
CA ASP A 142 9.55 0.73 -3.67
C ASP A 142 8.35 -0.14 -3.30
N GLY A 143 7.30 -0.07 -4.13
CA GLY A 143 6.03 -0.77 -3.95
C GLY A 143 5.81 -1.90 -4.96
N SER A 144 4.61 -2.51 -4.94
CA SER A 144 4.11 -3.48 -5.92
C SER A 144 5.04 -4.66 -6.23
N SER A 145 5.86 -5.09 -5.27
CA SER A 145 6.84 -6.18 -5.43
C SER A 145 7.85 -5.97 -6.57
N VAL A 146 8.03 -4.74 -7.05
CA VAL A 146 8.99 -4.42 -8.12
C VAL A 146 10.42 -4.58 -7.58
N GLY A 147 11.25 -5.34 -8.31
CA GLY A 147 12.64 -5.59 -7.95
C GLY A 147 12.85 -6.50 -6.74
N VAL A 148 11.84 -7.21 -6.28
CA VAL A 148 11.96 -8.23 -5.25
C VAL A 148 12.54 -9.51 -5.85
N VAL A 149 13.56 -10.07 -5.21
CA VAL A 149 14.20 -11.32 -5.61
C VAL A 149 14.25 -12.26 -4.42
N ILE A 150 13.63 -13.43 -4.55
CA ILE A 150 13.71 -14.51 -3.57
C ILE A 150 14.87 -15.42 -3.96
N VAL A 151 15.75 -15.68 -3.01
CA VAL A 151 16.91 -16.56 -3.17
C VAL A 151 16.74 -17.75 -2.25
N LYS A 152 16.56 -18.92 -2.83
CA LYS A 152 16.48 -20.18 -2.08
C LYS A 152 17.87 -20.73 -1.84
N GLU A 153 18.03 -21.52 -0.78
CA GLU A 153 19.30 -22.19 -0.45
C GLU A 153 19.87 -22.94 -1.66
N GLY A 154 21.14 -22.72 -1.96
CA GLY A 154 21.82 -23.29 -3.13
C GLY A 154 21.61 -22.55 -4.45
N MET A 155 20.75 -21.53 -4.51
CA MET A 155 20.64 -20.65 -5.68
C MET A 155 21.77 -19.61 -5.71
N PRO A 156 22.19 -19.16 -6.91
CA PRO A 156 23.16 -18.07 -7.01
C PRO A 156 22.58 -16.76 -6.52
N ALA A 157 23.37 -15.96 -5.82
CA ALA A 157 23.02 -14.63 -5.43
C ALA A 157 22.71 -13.74 -6.66
N PRO A 158 21.71 -12.84 -6.58
CA PRO A 158 21.36 -11.95 -7.68
C PRO A 158 22.49 -10.95 -7.97
N GLN A 159 22.66 -10.58 -9.24
CA GLN A 159 23.62 -9.57 -9.64
C GLN A 159 23.12 -8.17 -9.26
N ARG A 160 24.00 -7.32 -8.75
CA ARG A 160 23.69 -5.92 -8.40
C ARG A 160 23.13 -5.12 -9.58
N SER A 161 23.56 -5.49 -10.80
CA SER A 161 23.09 -4.86 -12.05
C SER A 161 21.61 -5.08 -12.37
N GLN A 162 20.90 -5.95 -11.64
CA GLN A 162 19.43 -6.11 -11.77
C GLN A 162 18.67 -4.88 -11.29
N TRP A 163 19.28 -4.05 -10.46
CA TRP A 163 18.70 -2.81 -9.96
C TRP A 163 19.49 -1.58 -10.44
N ALA A 164 18.83 -0.43 -10.50
CA ALA A 164 19.52 0.82 -10.81
C ALA A 164 20.62 1.10 -9.77
N ALA A 165 21.70 1.76 -10.20
CA ALA A 165 22.88 1.97 -9.36
C ALA A 165 22.60 2.72 -8.05
N ASN A 166 21.59 3.58 -8.04
CA ASN A 166 21.18 4.37 -6.89
C ASN A 166 20.07 3.72 -6.04
N THR A 167 19.58 2.53 -6.40
CA THR A 167 18.57 1.81 -5.63
C THR A 167 19.19 1.32 -4.31
N GLN A 168 18.64 1.76 -3.19
CA GLN A 168 18.97 1.19 -1.89
C GLN A 168 18.26 -0.15 -1.72
N LEU A 169 19.02 -1.19 -1.34
CA LEU A 169 18.50 -2.54 -1.17
C LEU A 169 18.49 -2.93 0.31
N ILE A 170 17.58 -3.81 0.66
CA ILE A 170 17.56 -4.53 1.94
C ILE A 170 17.52 -6.03 1.67
N ALA A 171 18.03 -6.82 2.60
CA ALA A 171 17.81 -8.26 2.64
C ALA A 171 17.14 -8.66 3.95
N GLU A 172 16.25 -9.63 3.87
CA GLU A 172 15.55 -10.20 5.03
C GLU A 172 15.42 -11.71 4.88
N GLU A 173 15.22 -12.42 5.98
CA GLU A 173 14.87 -13.84 5.95
C GLU A 173 13.61 -14.04 5.15
N TYR A 174 13.60 -15.10 4.32
CA TYR A 174 12.39 -15.50 3.60
C TYR A 174 11.51 -16.33 4.53
N ILE A 175 10.35 -15.81 4.86
CA ILE A 175 9.36 -16.53 5.65
C ILE A 175 8.46 -17.32 4.71
N THR A 176 8.39 -18.63 4.93
CA THR A 176 7.43 -19.50 4.24
C THR A 176 6.12 -19.49 5.00
N GLY A 177 4.99 -19.31 4.31
CA GLY A 177 3.71 -19.26 4.98
C GLY A 177 2.59 -18.80 4.07
N ARG A 178 1.42 -18.56 4.66
CA ARG A 178 0.23 -18.05 3.99
C ARG A 178 0.25 -16.53 3.96
N GLU A 179 -0.04 -15.95 2.81
CA GLU A 179 -0.07 -14.50 2.64
C GLU A 179 -1.44 -13.96 3.05
N LEU A 180 -1.47 -13.11 4.07
CA LEU A 180 -2.67 -12.50 4.62
C LEU A 180 -2.60 -10.99 4.47
N THR A 181 -3.76 -10.35 4.32
CA THR A 181 -3.85 -8.90 4.23
C THR A 181 -5.08 -8.37 4.97
N VAL A 182 -4.93 -7.20 5.59
CA VAL A 182 -5.97 -6.54 6.38
C VAL A 182 -6.04 -5.07 6.02
N SER A 183 -7.17 -4.62 5.52
CA SER A 183 -7.44 -3.19 5.37
C SER A 183 -7.96 -2.61 6.67
N VAL A 184 -7.48 -1.43 7.01
CA VAL A 184 -7.88 -0.65 8.18
C VAL A 184 -8.56 0.62 7.70
N LEU A 185 -9.82 0.83 8.08
CA LEU A 185 -10.60 2.03 7.79
C LEU A 185 -10.81 2.80 9.09
N ASP A 186 -10.34 4.04 9.15
CA ASP A 186 -10.41 4.91 10.34
C ASP A 186 -9.95 4.22 11.65
N GLY A 187 -8.85 3.48 11.56
CA GLY A 187 -8.26 2.79 12.70
C GLY A 187 -8.95 1.49 13.10
N ARG A 188 -9.92 0.99 12.32
CA ARG A 188 -10.57 -0.30 12.53
C ARG A 188 -10.31 -1.27 11.40
N ALA A 189 -9.83 -2.46 11.72
CA ALA A 189 -9.65 -3.54 10.77
C ALA A 189 -11.01 -3.97 10.16
N LEU A 190 -11.04 -4.20 8.86
CA LEU A 190 -12.23 -4.69 8.16
C LEU A 190 -12.35 -6.22 8.33
N CYS A 191 -11.52 -6.97 7.64
CA CYS A 191 -11.42 -8.43 7.77
C CYS A 191 -10.06 -8.91 7.28
N VAL A 192 -9.71 -10.14 7.61
CA VAL A 192 -8.52 -10.81 7.07
C VAL A 192 -8.88 -11.43 5.73
N THR A 193 -8.05 -11.17 4.72
CA THR A 193 -8.12 -11.84 3.41
C THR A 193 -6.87 -12.66 3.21
N GLU A 194 -7.01 -13.90 2.75
CA GLU A 194 -5.90 -14.71 2.29
C GLU A 194 -5.71 -14.56 0.79
N ILE A 195 -4.46 -14.42 0.37
CA ILE A 195 -4.07 -14.26 -1.03
C ILE A 195 -3.44 -15.56 -1.53
N HIS A 196 -4.04 -16.17 -2.55
CA HIS A 196 -3.53 -17.37 -3.19
C HIS A 196 -2.94 -17.01 -4.54
N VAL A 197 -1.65 -17.26 -4.71
CA VAL A 197 -0.95 -16.98 -5.98
C VAL A 197 -0.63 -18.30 -6.68
N PRO A 198 -1.03 -18.47 -7.94
CA PRO A 198 -0.57 -19.60 -8.75
C PRO A 198 0.93 -19.43 -8.98
N GLY A 199 1.78 -20.02 -8.16
CA GLY A 199 3.23 -19.85 -8.27
C GLY A 199 3.84 -19.36 -6.99
N GLN A 200 4.25 -19.30 -6.15
CA GLN A 200 4.90 -18.99 -4.85
C GLN A 200 5.15 -17.50 -4.53
N PHE A 201 4.79 -16.53 -5.37
CA PHE A 201 5.08 -15.13 -5.04
C PHE A 201 4.03 -14.16 -5.62
N TYR A 202 3.52 -13.24 -4.77
CA TYR A 202 2.56 -12.20 -5.14
C TYR A 202 3.28 -11.01 -5.79
N ASP A 203 3.70 -11.21 -7.03
CA ASP A 203 4.39 -10.21 -7.83
C ASP A 203 3.43 -9.20 -8.49
N PHE A 204 3.98 -8.27 -9.27
CA PHE A 204 3.20 -7.24 -9.98
C PHE A 204 2.12 -7.85 -10.90
N ASP A 205 2.46 -8.91 -11.61
CA ASP A 205 1.52 -9.58 -12.53
C ASP A 205 0.40 -10.28 -11.75
N ALA A 206 0.71 -10.92 -10.63
CA ALA A 206 -0.27 -11.53 -9.74
C ALA A 206 -1.21 -10.50 -9.09
N LYS A 207 -0.71 -9.29 -8.82
CA LYS A 207 -1.51 -8.19 -8.23
C LYS A 207 -2.52 -7.56 -9.19
N TYR A 208 -2.18 -7.45 -10.48
CA TYR A 208 -2.93 -6.58 -11.40
C TYR A 208 -3.46 -7.26 -12.66
N LYS A 209 -3.04 -8.49 -13.01
CA LYS A 209 -3.61 -9.25 -14.11
C LYS A 209 -4.90 -9.96 -13.68
N VAL A 210 -5.89 -9.99 -14.55
CA VAL A 210 -7.13 -10.76 -14.33
C VAL A 210 -6.79 -12.24 -14.13
N GLY A 211 -7.14 -12.81 -12.98
CA GLY A 211 -6.82 -14.20 -12.62
C GLY A 211 -5.37 -14.39 -12.13
N GLY A 212 -4.63 -13.32 -11.82
CA GLY A 212 -3.27 -13.38 -11.28
C GLY A 212 -3.22 -13.88 -9.84
N SER A 213 -4.27 -13.63 -9.06
CA SER A 213 -4.45 -14.15 -7.70
C SER A 213 -5.89 -14.58 -7.47
N GLN A 214 -6.10 -15.41 -6.45
CA GLN A 214 -7.40 -15.76 -5.90
C GLN A 214 -7.43 -15.31 -4.44
N HIS A 215 -8.59 -14.90 -3.95
CA HIS A 215 -8.74 -14.40 -2.59
C HIS A 215 -9.77 -15.25 -1.84
N THR A 216 -9.48 -15.54 -0.57
CA THR A 216 -10.44 -16.08 0.38
C THR A 216 -10.83 -15.00 1.38
N VAL A 217 -12.08 -14.55 1.35
CA VAL A 217 -12.61 -13.46 2.18
C VAL A 217 -13.87 -13.94 2.94
N PRO A 218 -13.87 -14.02 4.28
CA PRO A 218 -12.72 -13.86 5.16
C PRO A 218 -11.75 -15.05 5.00
N ALA A 219 -10.48 -14.87 5.38
CA ALA A 219 -9.48 -15.92 5.38
C ALA A 219 -9.91 -17.09 6.27
N ASP A 220 -9.65 -18.31 5.82
CA ASP A 220 -9.86 -19.54 6.61
C ASP A 220 -8.60 -19.82 7.47
N VAL A 221 -8.47 -19.08 8.56
CA VAL A 221 -7.35 -19.15 9.52
C VAL A 221 -7.90 -19.26 10.96
N PRO A 222 -7.10 -19.74 11.93
CA PRO A 222 -7.49 -19.73 13.33
C PRO A 222 -7.94 -18.36 13.83
N GLU A 223 -8.85 -18.34 14.80
CA GLU A 223 -9.39 -17.09 15.38
C GLU A 223 -8.26 -16.23 15.98
N GLU A 224 -7.28 -16.86 16.63
CA GLU A 224 -6.11 -16.20 17.21
C GLU A 224 -5.27 -15.49 16.16
N VAL A 225 -5.11 -16.07 14.96
CA VAL A 225 -4.39 -15.45 13.83
C VAL A 225 -5.18 -14.27 13.27
N THR A 226 -6.52 -14.41 13.19
CA THR A 226 -7.41 -13.33 12.77
C THR A 226 -7.33 -12.14 13.75
N GLU A 227 -7.45 -12.39 15.06
CA GLU A 227 -7.37 -11.35 16.08
C GLU A 227 -6.00 -10.66 16.07
N LEU A 228 -4.93 -11.44 15.96
CA LEU A 228 -3.57 -10.92 15.93
C LEU A 228 -3.32 -10.06 14.69
N SER A 229 -3.71 -10.52 13.51
CA SER A 229 -3.55 -9.80 12.24
C SER A 229 -4.31 -8.47 12.26
N CYS A 230 -5.58 -8.48 12.70
CA CYS A 230 -6.39 -7.29 12.84
C CYS A 230 -5.79 -6.32 13.88
N GLY A 231 -5.42 -6.83 15.07
CA GLY A 231 -4.83 -6.00 16.12
C GLY A 231 -3.49 -5.38 15.75
N TRP A 232 -2.65 -6.08 14.97
CA TRP A 232 -1.39 -5.53 14.46
C TRP A 232 -1.61 -4.52 13.35
N ALA A 233 -2.56 -4.75 12.45
CA ALA A 233 -2.92 -3.80 11.41
C ALA A 233 -3.42 -2.47 12.02
N GLU A 234 -4.32 -2.52 13.01
CA GLU A 234 -4.81 -1.34 13.72
C GLU A 234 -3.69 -0.62 14.49
N ARG A 235 -2.81 -1.37 15.15
CA ARG A 235 -1.66 -0.82 15.88
C ARG A 235 -0.66 -0.15 14.95
N ALA A 236 -0.35 -0.77 13.81
CA ALA A 236 0.53 -0.21 12.80
C ALA A 236 -0.05 1.08 12.19
N PHE A 237 -1.35 1.07 11.87
CA PHE A 237 -2.09 2.24 11.41
C PHE A 237 -1.97 3.40 12.42
N ALA A 238 -2.22 3.13 13.68
CA ALA A 238 -2.21 4.14 14.74
C ALA A 238 -0.80 4.69 15.01
N ILE A 239 0.23 3.82 15.11
CA ILE A 239 1.58 4.26 15.47
C ILE A 239 2.26 5.07 14.37
N LEU A 240 1.94 4.81 13.10
CA LEU A 240 2.41 5.60 11.97
C LEU A 240 1.63 6.91 11.79
N GLY A 241 0.51 7.09 12.47
CA GLY A 241 -0.38 8.22 12.26
C GLY A 241 -1.11 8.17 10.92
N CYS A 242 -1.43 6.97 10.44
CA CYS A 242 -2.25 6.78 9.25
C CYS A 242 -3.66 7.34 9.46
N ARG A 243 -4.34 7.68 8.37
CA ARG A 243 -5.74 8.14 8.38
C ARG A 243 -6.46 7.66 7.12
N GLY A 244 -7.80 7.73 7.16
CA GLY A 244 -8.63 7.20 6.09
C GLY A 244 -8.51 5.69 6.00
N VAL A 245 -7.90 5.18 4.94
CA VAL A 245 -7.71 3.75 4.73
C VAL A 245 -6.24 3.41 4.48
N ALA A 246 -5.78 2.30 5.05
CA ALA A 246 -4.49 1.68 4.76
C ALA A 246 -4.67 0.16 4.72
N ARG A 247 -3.69 -0.58 4.15
CA ARG A 247 -3.70 -2.04 4.09
C ARG A 247 -2.39 -2.60 4.60
N ALA A 248 -2.46 -3.46 5.59
CA ALA A 248 -1.34 -4.18 6.17
C ALA A 248 -1.23 -5.58 5.55
N ASP A 249 -0.02 -5.96 5.15
CA ASP A 249 0.28 -7.23 4.49
C ASP A 249 1.16 -8.09 5.41
N PHE A 250 0.84 -9.39 5.51
CA PHE A 250 1.42 -10.33 6.46
C PHE A 250 1.79 -11.65 5.80
N ILE A 251 2.72 -12.38 6.43
CA ILE A 251 2.91 -13.82 6.24
C ILE A 251 2.64 -14.52 7.57
N TRP A 252 1.81 -15.54 7.53
CA TRP A 252 1.61 -16.46 8.65
C TRP A 252 2.33 -17.78 8.37
N ASP A 253 3.40 -18.02 9.14
CA ASP A 253 4.12 -19.29 9.17
C ASP A 253 3.32 -20.27 10.02
N GLU A 254 2.63 -21.24 9.35
CA GLU A 254 1.79 -22.21 10.03
C GLU A 254 2.61 -23.24 10.81
N ASP A 255 3.85 -23.54 10.37
CA ASP A 255 4.70 -24.56 11.01
C ASP A 255 5.23 -24.09 12.35
N GLU A 256 5.63 -22.81 12.43
CA GLU A 256 6.15 -22.17 13.65
C GLU A 256 5.06 -21.40 14.42
N ASP A 257 3.83 -21.34 13.90
CA ASP A 257 2.71 -20.54 14.41
C ASP A 257 3.11 -19.08 14.69
N GLN A 258 3.77 -18.47 13.71
CA GLN A 258 4.27 -17.10 13.81
C GLN A 258 3.70 -16.22 12.71
N LEU A 259 3.19 -15.05 13.11
CA LEU A 259 2.76 -14.02 12.17
C LEU A 259 3.88 -12.98 12.00
N TYR A 260 4.12 -12.55 10.76
CA TYR A 260 5.08 -11.50 10.42
C TYR A 260 4.41 -10.44 9.56
N MET A 261 4.56 -9.17 9.94
CA MET A 261 4.11 -8.05 9.13
C MET A 261 5.17 -7.65 8.12
N LEU A 262 4.80 -7.59 6.85
CA LEU A 262 5.70 -7.21 5.76
C LEU A 262 5.76 -5.70 5.57
N GLU A 263 4.60 -5.06 5.45
CA GLU A 263 4.46 -3.63 5.18
C GLU A 263 3.03 -3.13 5.49
N ILE A 264 2.85 -1.83 5.46
CA ILE A 264 1.55 -1.16 5.42
C ILE A 264 1.51 -0.21 4.23
N ASN A 265 0.49 -0.34 3.39
CA ASN A 265 0.24 0.51 2.24
C ASN A 265 -0.72 1.64 2.64
N THR A 266 -0.23 2.87 2.62
CA THR A 266 -1.06 4.05 2.96
C THR A 266 -1.95 4.53 1.82
N GLN A 267 -1.75 3.99 0.62
CA GLN A 267 -2.52 4.27 -0.59
C GLN A 267 -2.90 2.96 -1.30
N PRO A 268 -3.72 2.10 -0.66
CA PRO A 268 -4.04 0.79 -1.22
C PRO A 268 -4.78 0.91 -2.55
N GLY A 269 -4.65 -0.12 -3.40
CA GLY A 269 -5.36 -0.18 -4.67
C GLY A 269 -6.87 0.00 -4.52
N MET A 270 -7.46 0.82 -5.39
CA MET A 270 -8.87 1.17 -5.36
C MET A 270 -9.56 0.82 -6.70
N THR A 271 -9.22 -0.33 -7.29
CA THR A 271 -9.96 -0.88 -8.43
C THR A 271 -11.13 -1.75 -7.95
N ALA A 272 -12.04 -2.10 -8.84
CA ALA A 272 -13.16 -2.97 -8.50
C ALA A 272 -12.76 -4.38 -8.01
N THR A 273 -11.52 -4.81 -8.31
CA THR A 273 -10.95 -6.11 -7.91
C THR A 273 -9.82 -5.98 -6.90
N SER A 274 -9.61 -4.78 -6.34
CA SER A 274 -8.59 -4.56 -5.32
C SER A 274 -9.06 -5.05 -3.95
N LEU A 275 -8.10 -5.51 -3.14
CA LEU A 275 -8.32 -6.10 -1.82
C LEU A 275 -9.11 -5.19 -0.86
N THR A 276 -8.79 -3.89 -0.83
CA THR A 276 -9.48 -2.96 0.09
C THR A 276 -10.96 -2.77 -0.25
N PRO A 277 -11.38 -2.47 -1.51
CA PRO A 277 -12.80 -2.47 -1.87
C PRO A 277 -13.50 -3.81 -1.66
N GLU A 278 -12.80 -4.94 -1.88
CA GLU A 278 -13.34 -6.28 -1.65
C GLU A 278 -13.63 -6.52 -0.16
N GLN A 279 -12.70 -6.20 0.73
CA GLN A 279 -12.89 -6.30 2.17
C GLN A 279 -13.99 -5.36 2.68
N ALA A 280 -14.04 -4.13 2.16
CA ALA A 280 -15.09 -3.18 2.48
C ALA A 280 -16.48 -3.73 2.07
N ALA A 281 -16.59 -4.28 0.87
CA ALA A 281 -17.83 -4.89 0.38
C ALA A 281 -18.26 -6.10 1.23
N PHE A 282 -17.31 -6.95 1.65
CA PHE A 282 -17.58 -8.06 2.57
C PHE A 282 -18.13 -7.54 3.92
N CYS A 283 -17.64 -6.41 4.40
CA CYS A 283 -18.12 -5.76 5.62
C CYS A 283 -19.40 -4.93 5.40
N GLY A 284 -20.02 -4.97 4.21
CA GLY A 284 -21.27 -4.27 3.90
C GLY A 284 -21.08 -2.81 3.50
N ILE A 285 -19.85 -2.37 3.19
CA ILE A 285 -19.52 -1.00 2.75
C ILE A 285 -19.33 -1.03 1.23
N SER A 286 -20.21 -0.40 0.49
CA SER A 286 -20.10 -0.29 -0.97
C SER A 286 -18.91 0.57 -1.38
N GLY A 287 -18.44 0.43 -2.62
CA GLY A 287 -17.38 1.29 -3.16
C GLY A 287 -17.77 2.78 -3.17
N GLU A 288 -19.06 3.09 -3.36
CA GLU A 288 -19.60 4.45 -3.27
C GLU A 288 -19.48 5.00 -1.84
N GLU A 289 -19.94 4.22 -0.85
CA GLU A 289 -19.85 4.60 0.56
C GLU A 289 -18.40 4.76 1.02
N LEU A 290 -17.50 3.84 0.63
CA LEU A 290 -16.07 3.91 0.95
C LEU A 290 -15.44 5.19 0.39
N VAL A 291 -15.63 5.49 -0.90
CA VAL A 291 -15.04 6.67 -1.54
C VAL A 291 -15.65 7.95 -0.97
N ASN A 292 -16.97 7.99 -0.76
CA ASN A 292 -17.62 9.15 -0.15
C ASN A 292 -17.10 9.40 1.27
N HIS A 293 -16.98 8.35 2.07
CA HIS A 293 -16.47 8.44 3.42
C HIS A 293 -15.04 9.04 3.45
N LEU A 294 -14.13 8.51 2.60
CA LEU A 294 -12.76 9.03 2.50
C LEU A 294 -12.72 10.50 2.06
N LEU A 295 -13.62 10.92 1.19
CA LEU A 295 -13.74 12.33 0.78
C LEU A 295 -14.27 13.23 1.90
N GLU A 296 -15.26 12.76 2.67
CA GLU A 296 -15.83 13.55 3.79
C GLU A 296 -14.80 13.80 4.90
N ILE A 297 -13.90 12.84 5.17
CA ILE A 297 -12.87 12.96 6.21
C ILE A 297 -11.53 13.51 5.67
N ALA A 298 -11.45 13.84 4.37
CA ALA A 298 -10.25 14.40 3.77
C ALA A 298 -9.81 15.68 4.47
N GLN A 299 -8.49 15.79 4.75
CA GLN A 299 -7.91 16.91 5.47
C GLN A 299 -6.45 17.14 5.05
N CYS A 300 -5.91 18.33 5.30
CA CYS A 300 -4.48 18.61 5.29
C CYS A 300 -3.83 18.10 6.58
N ASP A 301 -2.51 17.96 6.60
CA ASP A 301 -1.76 17.81 7.86
C ASP A 301 -1.83 19.13 8.65
N GLU A 302 -1.85 19.02 9.98
CA GLU A 302 -1.81 20.18 10.90
C GLU A 302 -0.41 20.79 10.99
#